data_b955d22d45c11cded677ff12f201356f
#
_entry.id   b955d22d45c11cded677ff12f201356f
#
_cell.length_a   1.000
_cell.length_b   1.000
_cell.length_c   1.000
_cell.angle_alpha   90.00
_cell.angle_beta   90.00
_cell.angle_gamma   90.00
#
_symmetry.space_group_name_H-M   'P 1'
#
loop_
_entity.id
_entity.type
_entity.pdbx_description
1 polymer ?
#
loop_
_entity_poly.entity_id
_entity_poly.type
_entity_poly.pdbx_seq_one_letter_code
_entity_poly.pdbx_strand_id
1 'polypeptide(L)'
;YIQKYGKLLFSDYDDEVIYDIHDFASSVPIRELSELIECTLLYGSEEHQIFGYTVVNSQNAILNLSPNEFNRIYGWSTERALIFTDVSTGKSPMIAIRVTPFKPPYVILQGIDMDNVHPLVKQLAEKDRITVLCTSLDVQEIITRLRNTEW
;
A
#
# COMPACT_ATOMS: atom_id res chain seq x y z
N TYR A 1 -17.45 16.93 -8.31
CA TYR A 1 -17.77 16.26 -9.56
C TYR A 1 -16.71 15.26 -9.99
N ILE A 2 -15.44 15.63 -9.90
CA ILE A 2 -14.33 14.74 -10.29
C ILE A 2 -14.35 13.45 -9.47
N GLN A 3 -14.57 13.53 -8.19
CA GLN A 3 -14.66 12.35 -7.32
C GLN A 3 -15.86 11.49 -7.69
N LYS A 4 -16.99 12.10 -7.97
CA LYS A 4 -18.19 11.38 -8.39
C LYS A 4 -17.95 10.71 -9.74
N TYR A 5 -17.28 11.38 -10.62
CA TYR A 5 -16.93 10.85 -11.92
C TYR A 5 -15.88 9.73 -11.78
N GLY A 6 -14.92 9.90 -10.92
CA GLY A 6 -13.95 8.87 -10.60
C GLY A 6 -14.62 7.61 -10.05
N LYS A 7 -15.62 7.76 -9.17
CA LYS A 7 -16.39 6.63 -8.67
C LYS A 7 -17.17 5.91 -9.79
N LEU A 8 -17.63 6.64 -10.78
CA LEU A 8 -18.33 6.03 -11.92
C LEU A 8 -17.36 5.30 -12.85
N LEU A 9 -16.13 5.76 -12.94
CA LEU A 9 -15.08 5.08 -13.71
C LEU A 9 -14.58 3.83 -13.02
N PHE A 10 -14.57 3.83 -11.67
CA PHE A 10 -14.26 2.66 -10.89
C PHE A 10 -15.50 1.77 -10.86
N SER A 11 -15.40 0.62 -11.48
CA SER A 11 -16.46 -0.39 -11.47
C SER A 11 -16.52 -1.09 -10.11
N ASP A 12 -17.50 -1.98 -9.93
CA ASP A 12 -17.60 -2.86 -8.76
C ASP A 12 -16.31 -3.63 -8.48
N TYR A 13 -15.51 -3.80 -9.51
CA TYR A 13 -14.20 -4.43 -9.47
C TYR A 13 -13.22 -3.70 -8.56
N ASP A 14 -13.19 -2.37 -8.61
CA ASP A 14 -12.27 -1.58 -7.78
C ASP A 14 -12.71 -1.57 -6.31
N ASP A 15 -14.01 -1.64 -6.05
CA ASP A 15 -14.55 -1.75 -4.69
C ASP A 15 -14.12 -3.07 -4.02
N GLU A 16 -13.87 -4.11 -4.80
CA GLU A 16 -13.38 -5.38 -4.28
C GLU A 16 -11.88 -5.38 -4.02
N VAL A 17 -11.15 -4.50 -4.68
CA VAL A 17 -9.69 -4.43 -4.60
C VAL A 17 -9.23 -3.38 -3.60
N ILE A 18 -9.92 -2.28 -3.50
CA ILE A 18 -9.52 -1.14 -2.66
C ILE A 18 -10.47 -0.99 -1.48
N TYR A 19 -9.93 -1.11 -0.26
CA TYR A 19 -10.69 -0.84 0.97
C TYR A 19 -10.79 0.65 1.26
N ASP A 20 -9.72 1.39 1.01
CA ASP A 20 -9.67 2.83 1.26
C ASP A 20 -8.56 3.45 0.42
N ILE A 21 -8.79 4.68 -0.04
CA ILE A 21 -7.81 5.42 -0.82
C ILE A 21 -7.99 6.91 -0.53
N HIS A 22 -6.88 7.63 -0.36
CA HIS A 22 -6.92 9.05 -0.09
C HIS A 22 -5.67 9.74 -0.63
N ASP A 23 -5.89 10.88 -1.30
CA ASP A 23 -4.81 11.74 -1.77
C ASP A 23 -4.72 12.94 -0.85
N PHE A 24 -3.50 13.28 -0.40
CA PHE A 24 -3.28 14.34 0.58
C PHE A 24 -3.30 15.72 -0.06
N ALA A 25 -3.72 16.72 0.71
CA ALA A 25 -3.66 18.12 0.29
C ALA A 25 -2.21 18.61 0.15
N SER A 26 -1.31 18.09 1.00
CA SER A 26 0.12 18.36 0.93
C SER A 26 0.89 17.12 1.35
N SER A 27 2.16 17.04 0.98
CA SER A 27 2.96 15.86 1.30
C SER A 27 3.15 15.69 2.81
N VAL A 28 3.30 14.44 3.22
CA VAL A 28 3.48 14.04 4.62
C VAL A 28 4.65 13.06 4.68
N PRO A 29 5.54 13.16 5.68
CA PRO A 29 6.58 12.14 5.84
C PRO A 29 5.95 10.78 6.07
N ILE A 30 6.45 9.74 5.40
CA ILE A 30 5.92 8.39 5.59
C ILE A 30 6.02 7.95 7.06
N ARG A 31 6.98 8.49 7.79
CA ARG A 31 7.15 8.22 9.22
C ARG A 31 5.88 8.51 10.02
N GLU A 32 5.17 9.58 9.70
CA GLU A 32 3.93 9.94 10.40
C GLU A 32 2.86 8.85 10.22
N LEU A 33 2.70 8.37 9.00
CA LEU A 33 1.76 7.28 8.72
C LEU A 33 2.23 5.99 9.37
N SER A 34 3.51 5.69 9.29
CA SER A 34 4.11 4.50 9.89
C SER A 34 3.88 4.44 11.40
N GLU A 35 4.10 5.56 12.09
CA GLU A 35 3.87 5.63 13.54
C GLU A 35 2.39 5.50 13.89
N LEU A 36 1.53 6.11 13.09
CA LEU A 36 0.08 6.07 13.31
C LEU A 36 -0.47 4.66 13.30
N ILE A 37 0.00 3.82 12.39
CA ILE A 37 -0.48 2.45 12.24
C ILE A 37 0.53 1.39 12.74
N GLU A 38 1.46 1.82 13.58
CA GLU A 38 2.38 0.94 14.32
C GLU A 38 3.21 0.03 13.42
N CYS A 39 3.79 0.61 12.37
CA CYS A 39 4.66 -0.12 11.45
C CYS A 39 6.07 -0.32 12.01
N THR A 40 6.70 -1.41 11.58
CA THR A 40 8.12 -1.68 11.77
C THR A 40 8.79 -1.67 10.41
N LEU A 41 9.92 -0.96 10.29
CA LEU A 41 10.67 -0.86 9.05
C LEU A 41 11.43 -2.16 8.79
N LEU A 42 11.18 -2.78 7.61
CA LEU A 42 11.93 -3.95 7.16
C LEU A 42 13.14 -3.54 6.33
N TYR A 43 12.95 -2.62 5.40
CA TYR A 43 14.01 -2.16 4.49
C TYR A 43 13.68 -0.75 4.00
N GLY A 44 14.71 0.07 3.82
CA GLY A 44 14.57 1.39 3.23
C GLY A 44 14.59 2.51 4.26
N SER A 45 13.87 3.59 3.99
CA SER A 45 13.91 4.79 4.82
C SER A 45 12.51 5.37 5.03
N GLU A 46 12.25 5.86 6.23
CA GLU A 46 11.00 6.56 6.58
C GLU A 46 11.12 8.08 6.45
N GLU A 47 12.19 8.58 5.83
CA GLU A 47 12.48 10.01 5.72
C GLU A 47 11.77 10.68 4.53
N HIS A 48 11.24 9.91 3.60
CA HIS A 48 10.65 10.45 2.38
C HIS A 48 9.22 10.90 2.57
N GLN A 49 8.77 11.76 1.66
CA GLN A 49 7.40 12.30 1.67
C GLN A 49 6.50 11.43 0.82
N ILE A 50 5.24 11.29 1.28
CA ILE A 50 4.19 10.63 0.51
C ILE A 50 3.04 11.61 0.25
N PHE A 51 2.25 11.33 -0.80
CA PHE A 51 1.15 12.18 -1.23
C PHE A 51 -0.21 11.50 -1.08
N GLY A 52 -0.24 10.34 -0.47
CA GLY A 52 -1.47 9.60 -0.25
C GLY A 52 -1.23 8.20 0.28
N TYR A 53 -2.32 7.46 0.43
CA TYR A 53 -2.26 6.04 0.77
C TYR A 53 -3.36 5.27 0.05
N THR A 54 -3.17 3.98 -0.09
CA THR A 54 -4.20 3.06 -0.56
C THR A 54 -4.17 1.81 0.31
N VAL A 55 -5.32 1.43 0.87
CA VAL A 55 -5.47 0.17 1.60
C VAL A 55 -6.06 -0.85 0.64
N VAL A 56 -5.30 -1.88 0.33
CA VAL A 56 -5.58 -2.82 -0.75
C VAL A 56 -5.99 -4.17 -0.20
N ASN A 57 -7.05 -4.75 -0.76
CA ASN A 57 -7.34 -6.16 -0.57
C ASN A 57 -6.32 -6.95 -1.40
N SER A 58 -5.27 -7.44 -0.77
CA SER A 58 -4.15 -8.07 -1.46
C SER A 58 -4.56 -9.25 -2.32
N GLN A 59 -5.38 -10.11 -1.78
CA GLN A 59 -5.81 -11.32 -2.50
C GLN A 59 -6.57 -10.97 -3.77
N ASN A 60 -7.53 -10.06 -3.68
CA ASN A 60 -8.31 -9.64 -4.84
C ASN A 60 -7.46 -8.88 -5.84
N ALA A 61 -6.55 -8.02 -5.36
CA ALA A 61 -5.65 -7.29 -6.26
C ALA A 61 -4.76 -8.25 -7.05
N ILE A 62 -4.16 -9.22 -6.37
CA ILE A 62 -3.24 -10.16 -7.00
C ILE A 62 -3.97 -11.09 -7.97
N LEU A 63 -5.17 -11.55 -7.62
CA LEU A 63 -5.93 -12.47 -8.45
C LEU A 63 -6.60 -11.79 -9.64
N ASN A 64 -7.04 -10.54 -9.49
CA ASN A 64 -7.94 -9.90 -10.45
C ASN A 64 -7.29 -8.81 -11.30
N LEU A 65 -6.17 -8.23 -10.84
CA LEU A 65 -5.49 -7.17 -11.59
C LEU A 65 -4.35 -7.75 -12.41
N SER A 66 -4.33 -7.45 -13.71
CA SER A 66 -3.16 -7.67 -14.54
C SER A 66 -2.07 -6.66 -14.16
N PRO A 67 -0.79 -6.89 -14.54
CA PRO A 67 0.27 -5.92 -14.27
C PRO A 67 -0.04 -4.51 -14.76
N ASN A 68 -0.71 -4.37 -15.91
CA ASN A 68 -1.07 -3.07 -16.46
C ASN A 68 -2.21 -2.40 -15.70
N GLU A 69 -3.03 -3.19 -15.00
CA GLU A 69 -4.16 -2.67 -14.23
C GLU A 69 -3.77 -2.27 -12.81
N PHE A 70 -2.59 -2.66 -12.36
CA PHE A 70 -2.11 -2.31 -11.02
C PHE A 70 -2.03 -0.80 -10.78
N ASN A 71 -1.93 0.00 -11.85
CA ASN A 71 -1.93 1.46 -11.73
C ASN A 71 -3.23 2.01 -11.12
N ARG A 72 -4.30 1.24 -11.12
CA ARG A 72 -5.59 1.65 -10.55
C ARG A 72 -5.53 1.84 -9.03
N ILE A 73 -4.58 1.16 -8.35
CA ILE A 73 -4.44 1.30 -6.90
C ILE A 73 -3.63 2.53 -6.50
N TYR A 74 -3.05 3.24 -7.47
CA TYR A 74 -2.20 4.39 -7.16
C TYR A 74 -2.95 5.72 -7.01
N GLY A 75 -4.19 5.81 -7.46
CA GLY A 75 -4.89 7.10 -7.44
C GLY A 75 -4.16 8.13 -8.28
N TRP A 76 -3.86 9.29 -7.68
CA TRP A 76 -3.24 10.41 -8.39
C TRP A 76 -1.71 10.34 -8.45
N SER A 77 -1.08 9.56 -7.59
CA SER A 77 0.37 9.52 -7.50
C SER A 77 0.86 8.15 -7.04
N THR A 78 1.94 7.68 -7.66
CA THR A 78 2.63 6.47 -7.21
C THR A 78 3.43 6.69 -5.92
N GLU A 79 3.69 7.95 -5.55
CA GLU A 79 4.40 8.29 -4.31
C GLU A 79 3.44 8.28 -3.13
N ARG A 80 2.98 7.11 -2.79
CA ARG A 80 2.02 6.85 -1.72
C ARG A 80 2.38 5.59 -0.96
N ALA A 81 1.78 5.42 0.20
CA ALA A 81 1.89 4.17 0.94
C ALA A 81 0.87 3.18 0.40
N LEU A 82 1.33 2.07 -0.14
CA LEU A 82 0.45 0.95 -0.51
C LEU A 82 0.41 -0.03 0.63
N ILE A 83 -0.76 -0.20 1.22
CA ILE A 83 -0.97 -1.09 2.36
C ILE A 83 -1.65 -2.35 1.86
N PHE A 84 -0.89 -3.44 1.75
CA PHE A 84 -1.42 -4.75 1.38
C PHE A 84 -1.88 -5.48 2.63
N THR A 85 -3.15 -5.88 2.66
CA THR A 85 -3.78 -6.45 3.84
C THR A 85 -3.76 -7.97 3.85
N ASP A 86 -3.87 -8.55 5.05
CA ASP A 86 -3.97 -10.00 5.27
C ASP A 86 -2.84 -10.79 4.60
N VAL A 87 -1.63 -10.27 4.74
CA VAL A 87 -0.44 -10.84 4.13
C VAL A 87 0.06 -12.01 4.97
N SER A 88 0.40 -13.13 4.33
CA SER A 88 0.92 -14.30 5.05
C SER A 88 2.45 -14.29 5.17
N THR A 89 3.18 -14.08 4.08
CA THR A 89 4.65 -14.02 4.06
C THR A 89 5.19 -12.76 3.39
N GLY A 90 4.33 -12.01 2.69
CA GLY A 90 4.71 -10.81 1.94
C GLY A 90 5.26 -11.09 0.56
N LYS A 91 5.47 -12.35 0.22
CA LYS A 91 6.08 -12.74 -1.05
C LYS A 91 5.19 -12.40 -2.25
N SER A 92 3.91 -12.75 -2.18
CA SER A 92 2.99 -12.54 -3.30
C SER A 92 2.81 -11.06 -3.68
N PRO A 93 2.58 -10.14 -2.73
CA PRO A 93 2.52 -8.72 -3.08
C PRO A 93 3.80 -8.20 -3.74
N MET A 94 4.96 -8.60 -3.24
CA MET A 94 6.24 -8.13 -3.77
C MET A 94 6.50 -8.65 -5.18
N ILE A 95 6.13 -9.90 -5.46
CA ILE A 95 6.25 -10.46 -6.81
C ILE A 95 5.28 -9.76 -7.77
N ALA A 96 4.06 -9.50 -7.33
CA ALA A 96 3.07 -8.81 -8.15
C ALA A 96 3.55 -7.40 -8.54
N ILE A 97 4.12 -6.67 -7.58
CA ILE A 97 4.67 -5.34 -7.82
C ILE A 97 5.83 -5.40 -8.80
N ARG A 98 6.69 -6.42 -8.69
CA ARG A 98 7.88 -6.52 -9.52
C ARG A 98 7.59 -6.55 -11.01
N VAL A 99 6.46 -7.15 -11.40
CA VAL A 99 6.09 -7.27 -12.81
C VAL A 99 5.27 -6.10 -13.34
N THR A 100 4.96 -5.11 -12.49
CA THR A 100 4.23 -3.92 -12.93
C THR A 100 5.16 -2.91 -13.62
N PRO A 101 4.64 -2.11 -14.59
CA PRO A 101 5.44 -1.08 -15.24
C PRO A 101 5.90 0.02 -14.29
N PHE A 102 5.07 0.37 -13.31
CA PHE A 102 5.37 1.42 -12.33
C PHE A 102 5.41 0.80 -10.94
N LYS A 103 6.52 1.00 -10.24
CA LYS A 103 6.71 0.46 -8.90
C LYS A 103 6.47 1.53 -7.85
N PRO A 104 5.72 1.20 -6.76
CA PRO A 104 5.55 2.13 -5.67
C PRO A 104 6.86 2.26 -4.89
N PRO A 105 7.18 3.43 -4.36
CA PRO A 105 8.36 3.56 -3.51
C PRO A 105 8.15 3.01 -2.09
N TYR A 106 6.90 2.86 -1.64
CA TYR A 106 6.58 2.45 -0.27
C TYR A 106 5.51 1.37 -0.24
N VAL A 107 5.82 0.28 0.44
CA VAL A 107 4.89 -0.84 0.61
C VAL A 107 4.77 -1.17 2.09
N ILE A 108 3.55 -1.30 2.57
CA ILE A 108 3.26 -1.73 3.93
C ILE A 108 2.56 -3.08 3.86
N LEU A 109 3.13 -4.07 4.56
CA LEU A 109 2.58 -5.41 4.63
C LEU A 109 1.83 -5.55 5.96
N GLN A 110 0.51 -5.67 5.89
CA GLN A 110 -0.36 -5.77 7.05
C GLN A 110 -0.70 -7.22 7.37
N GLY A 111 -0.75 -7.54 8.66
CA GLY A 111 -1.14 -8.87 9.13
C GLY A 111 0.04 -9.82 9.29
N ILE A 112 1.24 -9.30 9.34
CA ILE A 112 2.46 -10.11 9.44
C ILE A 112 3.46 -9.49 10.41
N ASP A 113 4.15 -10.33 11.16
CA ASP A 113 5.29 -9.94 11.97
C ASP A 113 6.59 -10.04 11.17
N MET A 114 7.58 -9.27 11.56
CA MET A 114 8.90 -9.28 10.92
C MET A 114 9.49 -10.69 10.82
N ASP A 115 9.27 -11.52 11.84
CA ASP A 115 9.81 -12.88 11.89
C ASP A 115 9.20 -13.81 10.84
N ASN A 116 8.01 -13.48 10.34
CA ASN A 116 7.28 -14.30 9.37
C ASN A 116 7.45 -13.82 7.94
N VAL A 117 8.17 -12.72 7.74
CA VAL A 117 8.40 -12.19 6.38
C VAL A 117 9.36 -13.11 5.63
N HIS A 118 8.95 -13.52 4.44
CA HIS A 118 9.80 -14.37 3.59
C HIS A 118 11.08 -13.60 3.21
N PRO A 119 12.26 -14.26 3.25
CA PRO A 119 13.53 -13.59 2.91
C PRO A 119 13.55 -12.92 1.54
N LEU A 120 12.78 -13.44 0.58
CA LEU A 120 12.67 -12.87 -0.76
C LEU A 120 12.13 -11.43 -0.73
N VAL A 121 11.30 -11.08 0.25
CA VAL A 121 10.72 -9.74 0.36
C VAL A 121 11.82 -8.69 0.48
N LYS A 122 12.76 -8.91 1.38
CA LYS A 122 13.88 -7.98 1.58
C LYS A 122 14.77 -7.90 0.34
N GLN A 123 15.02 -9.06 -0.29
CA GLN A 123 15.83 -9.12 -1.51
C GLN A 123 15.19 -8.32 -2.64
N LEU A 124 13.89 -8.47 -2.84
CA LEU A 124 13.16 -7.73 -3.87
C LEU A 124 13.07 -6.23 -3.55
N ALA A 125 12.85 -5.90 -2.29
CA ALA A 125 12.82 -4.51 -1.84
C ALA A 125 14.14 -3.81 -2.13
N GLU A 126 15.25 -4.46 -1.81
CA GLU A 126 16.58 -3.94 -2.06
C GLU A 126 16.85 -3.77 -3.56
N LYS A 127 16.49 -4.78 -4.34
CA LYS A 127 16.73 -4.78 -5.78
C LYS A 127 15.93 -3.70 -6.51
N ASP A 128 14.67 -3.52 -6.13
CA ASP A 128 13.78 -2.55 -6.77
C ASP A 128 13.74 -1.21 -6.02
N ARG A 129 14.51 -1.07 -4.95
CA ARG A 129 14.62 0.16 -4.14
C ARG A 129 13.27 0.60 -3.58
N ILE A 130 12.55 -0.35 -3.00
CA ILE A 130 11.25 -0.12 -2.38
C ILE A 130 11.41 -0.16 -0.86
N THR A 131 10.91 0.87 -0.18
CA THR A 131 10.82 0.85 1.28
C THR A 131 9.67 -0.06 1.69
N VAL A 132 9.95 -1.03 2.55
CA VAL A 132 8.96 -1.99 3.03
C VAL A 132 8.84 -1.91 4.53
N LEU A 133 7.60 -1.77 5.00
CA LEU A 133 7.24 -1.76 6.41
C LEU A 133 6.23 -2.87 6.67
N CYS A 134 6.13 -3.28 7.92
CA CYS A 134 5.19 -4.31 8.35
C CYS A 134 4.37 -3.82 9.54
N THR A 135 3.12 -4.23 9.61
CA THR A 135 2.27 -3.97 10.78
C THR A 135 1.36 -5.16 11.05
N SER A 136 1.17 -5.47 12.33
CA SER A 136 0.20 -6.49 12.75
C SER A 136 -1.14 -5.87 13.17
N LEU A 137 -1.27 -4.55 13.07
CA LEU A 137 -2.50 -3.86 13.42
C LEU A 137 -3.66 -4.33 12.52
N ASP A 138 -4.84 -4.46 13.10
CA ASP A 138 -6.03 -4.89 12.36
C ASP A 138 -6.41 -3.92 11.25
N VAL A 139 -6.92 -4.44 10.12
CA VAL A 139 -7.27 -3.64 8.95
C VAL A 139 -8.30 -2.56 9.29
N GLN A 140 -9.33 -2.88 10.04
CA GLN A 140 -10.35 -1.91 10.41
C GLN A 140 -9.79 -0.81 11.30
N GLU A 141 -8.89 -1.15 12.21
CA GLU A 141 -8.21 -0.17 13.05
C GLU A 141 -7.31 0.75 12.22
N ILE A 142 -6.61 0.20 11.24
CA ILE A 142 -5.79 0.98 10.31
C ILE A 142 -6.66 2.01 9.58
N ILE A 143 -7.76 1.55 9.00
CA ILE A 143 -8.66 2.43 8.24
C ILE A 143 -9.25 3.51 9.14
N THR A 144 -9.66 3.15 10.35
CA THR A 144 -10.21 4.10 11.30
C THR A 144 -9.19 5.19 11.66
N ARG A 145 -7.97 4.80 11.96
CA ARG A 145 -6.90 5.75 12.30
C ARG A 145 -6.56 6.67 11.13
N LEU A 146 -6.45 6.09 9.93
CA LEU A 146 -6.15 6.88 8.73
C LEU A 146 -7.24 7.90 8.42
N ARG A 147 -8.50 7.49 8.54
CA ARG A 147 -9.64 8.39 8.26
C ARG A 147 -9.83 9.48 9.30
N ASN A 148 -9.43 9.23 10.53
CA ASN A 148 -9.55 10.21 11.61
C ASN A 148 -8.39 11.19 11.66
N THR A 149 -7.41 11.06 10.79
CA THR A 149 -6.28 11.98 10.69
C THR A 149 -6.51 12.98 9.57
N GLU A 150 -6.20 14.23 9.82
CA GLU A 150 -6.25 15.27 8.79
C GLU A 150 -4.98 15.25 7.97
N TRP A 151 -5.12 14.82 6.74
CA TRP A 151 -4.00 14.72 5.81
C TRP A 151 -3.87 15.94 4.88
#